data_b5bc851cfc28362094a74535449a5d51
#
_entry.id   b5bc851cfc28362094a74535449a5d51
#
_cell.length_a   1.000
_cell.length_b   1.000
_cell.length_c   1.000
_cell.angle_alpha   90.00
_cell.angle_beta   90.00
_cell.angle_gamma   90.00
#
_symmetry.space_group_name_H-M   'P 1'
#
loop_
_entity.id
_entity.type
_entity.pdbx_description
1 polymer ?
#
loop_
_entity_poly.entity_id
_entity_poly.type
_entity_poly.pdbx_seq_one_letter_code
_entity_poly.pdbx_strand_id
1 'polypeptide(L)'
;MDSRLAKLKSWGCEIDKTMERFLDDEEFYFECYEEALNDPGFSQLEEALKKHDIRQSFDIAHTLKGLFANLGLTSLFEAVSEIVEPLRAGTDEGLLTKYQELLKERERYQKL
;
A
#
# COMPACT_ATOMS: atom_id res chain seq x y z
N MET A 1 -13.50 -8.28 -18.96
CA MET A 1 -12.69 -7.91 -17.78
C MET A 1 -11.22 -8.14 -18.08
N ASP A 2 -10.38 -7.19 -17.71
CA ASP A 2 -8.92 -7.32 -17.84
C ASP A 2 -8.44 -8.52 -16.99
N SER A 3 -7.55 -9.35 -17.55
CA SER A 3 -7.04 -10.53 -16.85
C SER A 3 -6.28 -10.18 -15.57
N ARG A 4 -5.73 -8.95 -15.48
CA ARG A 4 -5.06 -8.47 -14.27
C ARG A 4 -6.05 -8.30 -13.11
N LEU A 5 -7.27 -7.86 -13.39
CA LEU A 5 -8.31 -7.75 -12.37
C LEU A 5 -8.69 -9.11 -11.80
N ALA A 6 -8.80 -10.12 -12.65
CA ALA A 6 -9.08 -11.48 -12.21
C ALA A 6 -7.95 -12.00 -11.34
N LYS A 7 -6.69 -11.70 -11.69
CA LYS A 7 -5.53 -12.11 -10.92
C LYS A 7 -5.50 -11.44 -9.55
N LEU A 8 -5.75 -10.12 -9.51
CA LEU A 8 -5.84 -9.39 -8.25
C LEU A 8 -6.93 -9.97 -7.34
N LYS A 9 -8.07 -10.29 -7.92
CA LYS A 9 -9.16 -10.91 -7.20
C LYS A 9 -8.74 -12.26 -6.61
N SER A 10 -7.96 -13.04 -7.34
CA SER A 10 -7.43 -14.32 -6.87
C SER A 10 -6.45 -14.14 -5.70
N TRP A 11 -5.84 -12.97 -5.57
CA TRP A 11 -4.96 -12.63 -4.45
C TRP A 11 -5.71 -12.11 -3.23
N GLY A 12 -7.04 -12.08 -3.28
CA GLY A 12 -7.86 -11.60 -2.18
C GLY A 12 -8.14 -10.10 -2.20
N CYS A 13 -7.84 -9.41 -3.30
CA CYS A 13 -8.12 -7.99 -3.42
C CYS A 13 -9.62 -7.71 -3.58
N GLU A 14 -10.08 -6.59 -3.02
CA GLU A 14 -11.48 -6.15 -3.05
C GLU A 14 -11.82 -5.49 -4.39
N ILE A 15 -11.79 -6.28 -5.47
CA ILE A 15 -11.90 -5.74 -6.83
C ILE A 15 -13.32 -5.31 -7.19
N ASP A 16 -14.32 -6.09 -6.84
CA ASP A 16 -15.70 -5.78 -7.25
C ASP A 16 -16.17 -4.42 -6.70
N LYS A 17 -15.99 -4.20 -5.39
CA LYS A 17 -16.34 -2.93 -4.76
C LYS A 17 -15.48 -1.78 -5.24
N THR A 18 -14.21 -2.05 -5.48
CA THR A 18 -13.26 -1.05 -5.96
C THR A 18 -13.65 -0.57 -7.35
N MET A 19 -13.97 -1.49 -8.25
CA MET A 19 -14.36 -1.12 -9.61
C MET A 19 -15.67 -0.33 -9.63
N GLU A 20 -16.59 -0.58 -8.71
CA GLU A 20 -17.77 0.27 -8.57
C GLU A 20 -17.39 1.72 -8.26
N ARG A 21 -16.44 1.94 -7.33
CA ARG A 21 -15.95 3.28 -7.01
C ARG A 21 -15.27 3.94 -8.19
N PHE A 22 -14.61 3.16 -9.03
CA PHE A 22 -13.93 3.65 -10.24
C PHE A 22 -14.85 3.68 -11.47
N LEU A 23 -16.17 3.47 -11.27
CA LEU A 23 -17.19 3.50 -12.33
C LEU A 23 -16.86 2.53 -13.47
N ASP A 24 -16.26 1.40 -13.12
CA ASP A 24 -15.81 0.35 -14.05
C ASP A 24 -14.82 0.83 -15.12
N ASP A 25 -14.14 1.95 -14.86
CA ASP A 25 -13.08 2.47 -15.73
C ASP A 25 -11.76 1.76 -15.41
N GLU A 26 -11.50 0.65 -16.09
CA GLU A 26 -10.33 -0.18 -15.85
C GLU A 26 -9.02 0.56 -16.18
N GLU A 27 -9.01 1.36 -17.22
CA GLU A 27 -7.84 2.14 -17.62
C GLU A 27 -7.44 3.14 -16.53
N PHE A 28 -8.41 3.91 -16.04
CA PHE A 28 -8.17 4.86 -14.95
C PHE A 28 -7.75 4.13 -13.67
N TYR A 29 -8.35 2.99 -13.38
CA TYR A 29 -7.96 2.20 -12.22
C TYR A 29 -6.47 1.85 -12.27
N PHE A 30 -5.98 1.35 -13.40
CA PHE A 30 -4.58 0.96 -13.50
C PHE A 30 -3.62 2.14 -13.57
N GLU A 31 -4.07 3.32 -14.02
CA GLU A 31 -3.28 4.54 -13.88
C GLU A 31 -3.05 4.87 -12.40
N CYS A 32 -4.12 4.84 -11.60
CA CYS A 32 -4.03 5.07 -10.16
C CYS A 32 -3.23 3.98 -9.45
N TYR A 33 -3.38 2.74 -9.88
CA TYR A 33 -2.64 1.60 -9.38
C TYR A 33 -1.12 1.81 -9.54
N GLU A 34 -0.68 2.16 -10.74
CA GLU A 34 0.74 2.40 -11.00
C GLU A 34 1.27 3.59 -10.21
N GLU A 35 0.51 4.67 -10.14
CA GLU A 35 0.90 5.83 -9.35
C GLU A 35 1.09 5.48 -7.87
N ALA A 36 0.17 4.69 -7.31
CA ALA A 36 0.26 4.28 -5.91
C ALA A 36 1.49 3.41 -5.65
N LEU A 37 1.81 2.47 -6.55
CA LEU A 37 2.96 1.59 -6.39
C LEU A 37 4.30 2.34 -6.55
N ASN A 38 4.28 3.48 -7.22
CA ASN A 38 5.46 4.32 -7.42
C ASN A 38 5.43 5.58 -6.57
N ASP A 39 4.58 5.61 -5.55
CA ASP A 39 4.44 6.78 -4.68
C ASP A 39 5.75 7.09 -3.95
N PRO A 40 6.17 8.36 -3.92
CA PRO A 40 7.40 8.73 -3.20
C PRO A 40 7.34 8.43 -1.71
N GLY A 41 6.16 8.19 -1.17
CA GLY A 41 5.98 7.80 0.24
C GLY A 41 6.75 6.56 0.63
N PHE A 42 7.01 5.63 -0.30
CA PHE A 42 7.80 4.44 0.03
C PHE A 42 9.21 4.81 0.47
N SER A 43 9.93 5.61 -0.33
CA SER A 43 11.30 6.02 0.03
C SER A 43 11.32 7.00 1.19
N GLN A 44 10.32 7.89 1.26
CA GLN A 44 10.19 8.83 2.37
C GLN A 44 9.95 8.11 3.70
N LEU A 45 9.17 7.03 3.69
CA LEU A 45 8.92 6.23 4.87
C LEU A 45 10.21 5.58 5.38
N GLU A 46 11.02 5.01 4.48
CA GLU A 46 12.31 4.44 4.86
C GLU A 46 13.18 5.47 5.55
N GLU A 47 13.28 6.65 4.95
CA GLU A 47 14.10 7.74 5.50
C GLU A 47 13.61 8.18 6.88
N ALA A 48 12.30 8.35 7.04
CA ALA A 48 11.71 8.74 8.33
C ALA A 48 11.93 7.68 9.40
N LEU A 49 11.78 6.39 9.06
CA LEU A 49 12.04 5.29 9.99
C LEU A 49 13.51 5.25 10.42
N LYS A 50 14.44 5.46 9.48
CA LYS A 50 15.88 5.49 9.79
C LYS A 50 16.24 6.65 10.71
N LYS A 51 15.53 7.76 10.61
CA LYS A 51 15.73 8.94 11.45
C LYS A 51 14.98 8.85 12.79
N HIS A 52 14.22 7.79 12.99
CA HIS A 52 13.36 7.62 14.16
C HIS A 52 12.36 8.76 14.33
N ASP A 53 11.91 9.34 13.22
CA ASP A 53 10.85 10.36 13.24
C ASP A 53 9.50 9.67 13.22
N ILE A 54 8.99 9.38 14.43
CA ILE A 54 7.75 8.60 14.59
C ILE A 54 6.56 9.30 13.97
N ARG A 55 6.43 10.61 14.17
CA ARG A 55 5.29 11.36 13.62
C ARG A 55 5.29 11.37 12.11
N GLN A 56 6.42 11.69 11.49
CA GLN A 56 6.55 11.72 10.04
C GLN A 56 6.32 10.32 9.45
N SER A 57 6.91 9.30 10.07
CA SER A 57 6.71 7.92 9.65
C SER A 57 5.24 7.54 9.70
N PHE A 58 4.53 7.91 10.77
CA PHE A 58 3.10 7.66 10.89
C PHE A 58 2.31 8.35 9.78
N ASP A 59 2.55 9.64 9.54
CA ASP A 59 1.81 10.41 8.54
C ASP A 59 1.98 9.80 7.14
N ILE A 60 3.21 9.40 6.79
CA ILE A 60 3.51 8.80 5.49
C ILE A 60 2.85 7.42 5.37
N ALA A 61 3.03 6.56 6.37
CA ALA A 61 2.47 5.21 6.35
C ALA A 61 0.94 5.23 6.32
N HIS A 62 0.32 6.15 7.06
CA HIS A 62 -1.12 6.32 7.09
C HIS A 62 -1.66 6.74 5.71
N THR A 63 -0.95 7.62 5.02
CA THR A 63 -1.30 8.03 3.66
C THR A 63 -1.23 6.85 2.69
N LEU A 64 -0.16 6.05 2.75
CA LEU A 64 -0.03 4.84 1.91
C LEU A 64 -1.16 3.86 2.18
N LYS A 65 -1.51 3.67 3.46
CA LYS A 65 -2.63 2.80 3.85
C LYS A 65 -3.92 3.23 3.17
N GLY A 66 -4.21 4.53 3.14
CA GLY A 66 -5.38 5.07 2.47
C GLY A 66 -5.38 4.80 0.96
N LEU A 67 -4.23 4.93 0.31
CA LEU A 67 -4.08 4.63 -1.12
C LEU A 67 -4.40 3.16 -1.41
N PHE A 68 -3.86 2.25 -0.62
CA PHE A 68 -4.09 0.82 -0.84
C PHE A 68 -5.52 0.42 -0.54
N ALA A 69 -6.15 1.02 0.47
CA ALA A 69 -7.57 0.80 0.76
C ALA A 69 -8.43 1.23 -0.42
N ASN A 70 -8.17 2.41 -0.98
CA ASN A 70 -8.92 2.94 -2.11
C ASN A 70 -8.83 2.06 -3.35
N LEU A 71 -7.68 1.42 -3.56
CA LEU A 71 -7.45 0.55 -4.71
C LEU A 71 -7.80 -0.92 -4.46
N GLY A 72 -8.24 -1.25 -3.25
CA GLY A 72 -8.63 -2.61 -2.89
C GLY A 72 -7.47 -3.59 -2.79
N LEU A 73 -6.24 -3.10 -2.58
CA LEU A 73 -5.03 -3.94 -2.53
C LEU A 73 -4.83 -4.47 -1.12
N THR A 74 -5.60 -5.50 -0.79
CA THR A 74 -5.77 -6.00 0.57
C THR A 74 -4.45 -6.37 1.26
N SER A 75 -3.58 -7.13 0.62
CA SER A 75 -2.33 -7.55 1.26
C SER A 75 -1.34 -6.40 1.46
N LEU A 76 -1.33 -5.41 0.56
CA LEU A 76 -0.55 -4.18 0.79
C LEU A 76 -1.12 -3.37 1.94
N PHE A 77 -2.45 -3.26 2.00
CA PHE A 77 -3.13 -2.59 3.10
C PHE A 77 -2.76 -3.23 4.44
N GLU A 78 -2.79 -4.56 4.51
CA GLU A 78 -2.41 -5.29 5.72
C GLU A 78 -0.94 -5.07 6.08
N ALA A 79 -0.05 -5.14 5.10
CA ALA A 79 1.39 -4.95 5.32
C ALA A 79 1.71 -3.56 5.86
N VAL A 80 1.12 -2.51 5.28
CA VAL A 80 1.37 -1.15 5.77
C VAL A 80 0.67 -0.90 7.12
N SER A 81 -0.44 -1.56 7.38
CA SER A 81 -1.12 -1.46 8.68
C SER A 81 -0.24 -1.96 9.83
N GLU A 82 0.57 -2.99 9.59
CA GLU A 82 1.53 -3.49 10.57
C GLU A 82 2.61 -2.46 10.91
N ILE A 83 2.80 -1.46 10.07
CA ILE A 83 3.70 -0.32 10.32
C ILE A 83 2.94 0.82 11.02
N VAL A 84 1.73 1.10 10.54
CA VAL A 84 0.91 2.20 11.06
C VAL A 84 0.56 2.01 12.55
N GLU A 85 0.15 0.81 12.94
CA GLU A 85 -0.36 0.60 14.29
C GLU A 85 0.71 0.77 15.39
N PRO A 86 1.93 0.22 15.27
CA PRO A 86 2.98 0.53 16.22
C PRO A 86 3.33 2.03 16.29
N LEU A 87 3.38 2.70 15.13
CA LEU A 87 3.66 4.13 15.09
C LEU A 87 2.56 4.93 15.80
N ARG A 88 1.31 4.52 15.62
CA ARG A 88 0.17 5.13 16.33
C ARG A 88 0.36 5.00 17.84
N ALA A 89 0.92 3.89 18.29
CA ALA A 89 1.21 3.64 19.71
C ALA A 89 2.49 4.33 20.17
N GLY A 90 3.22 5.01 19.30
CA GLY A 90 4.40 5.80 19.65
C GLY A 90 5.72 5.05 19.60
N THR A 91 5.79 3.90 18.90
CA THR A 91 7.03 3.14 18.78
C THR A 91 7.34 2.81 17.30
N ASP A 92 8.64 2.77 16.98
CA ASP A 92 9.11 2.35 15.67
C ASP A 92 10.01 1.10 15.76
N GLU A 93 9.99 0.42 16.89
CA GLU A 93 10.82 -0.75 17.11
C GLU A 93 10.50 -1.85 16.09
N GLY A 94 11.54 -2.36 15.40
CA GLY A 94 11.41 -3.44 14.43
C GLY A 94 10.75 -3.05 13.11
N LEU A 95 10.41 -1.78 12.89
CA LEU A 95 9.63 -1.39 11.72
C LEU A 95 10.43 -1.36 10.41
N LEU A 96 11.76 -1.25 10.46
CA LEU A 96 12.56 -1.37 9.22
C LEU A 96 12.41 -2.78 8.62
N THR A 97 12.29 -3.81 9.46
CA THR A 97 12.02 -5.17 8.99
C THR A 97 10.65 -5.26 8.34
N LYS A 98 9.63 -4.67 8.98
CA LYS A 98 8.28 -4.61 8.41
C LYS A 98 8.24 -3.82 7.11
N TYR A 99 9.04 -2.77 7.02
CA TYR A 99 9.18 -2.00 5.79
C TYR A 99 9.74 -2.87 4.65
N GLN A 100 10.74 -3.72 4.92
CA GLN A 100 11.26 -4.62 3.91
C GLN A 100 10.21 -5.62 3.43
N GLU A 101 9.38 -6.11 4.34
CA GLU A 101 8.25 -6.99 3.99
C GLU A 101 7.24 -6.25 3.10
N LEU A 102 6.97 -4.99 3.39
CA LEU A 102 6.09 -4.14 2.58
C LEU A 102 6.65 -4.00 1.16
N LEU A 103 7.96 -3.78 1.01
CA LEU A 103 8.60 -3.66 -0.30
C LEU A 103 8.49 -4.95 -1.11
N LYS A 104 8.62 -6.11 -0.46
CA LYS A 104 8.46 -7.40 -1.15
C LYS A 104 7.04 -7.58 -1.66
N GLU A 105 6.07 -7.18 -0.87
CA GLU A 105 4.68 -7.26 -1.28
C GLU A 105 4.40 -6.29 -2.43
N ARG A 106 4.93 -5.07 -2.38
CA ARG A 106 4.84 -4.11 -3.48
C ARG A 106 5.41 -4.70 -4.78
N GLU A 107 6.55 -5.36 -4.69
CA GLU A 107 7.18 -5.97 -5.86
C GLU A 107 6.26 -6.98 -6.54
N ARG A 108 5.52 -7.77 -5.77
CA ARG A 108 4.55 -8.72 -6.31
C ARG A 108 3.49 -7.99 -7.15
N TYR A 109 2.96 -6.88 -6.65
CA TYR A 109 1.99 -6.08 -7.39
C TYR A 109 2.60 -5.41 -8.62
N GLN A 110 3.86 -4.98 -8.54
CA GLN A 110 4.55 -4.38 -9.68
C GLN A 110 4.74 -5.37 -10.83
N LYS A 111 4.79 -6.66 -10.53
CA LYS A 111 4.96 -7.72 -11.53
C LYS A 111 3.63 -8.26 -12.07
N LEU A 112 2.54 -7.67 -11.73
CA LEU A 112 1.20 -8.13 -12.12
C LEU A 112 1.01 -8.27 -13.65
#